data_ac679a5e16e5dfb25c5e1fcd310bf58e
#
_entry.id   ac679a5e16e5dfb25c5e1fcd310bf58e
#
_cell.length_a   1.000
_cell.length_b   1.000
_cell.length_c   1.000
_cell.angle_alpha   90.00
_cell.angle_beta   90.00
_cell.angle_gamma   90.00
#
_symmetry.space_group_name_H-M   'P 1'
#
loop_
_entity.id
_entity.type
_entity.pdbx_description
1 polymer ?
#
loop_
_entity_poly.entity_id
_entity_poly.type
_entity_poly.pdbx_seq_one_letter_code
_entity_poly.pdbx_strand_id
1 'polypeptide(L)'
;MAVKWTEEQEKVITLRDRNILVSAAAGSGKTAVLVQRILSKIMDSVKPVDIDRLLIMTFTRAAAGEMRERIERALDQALAEDPDNEHLQRQMTLIHTAQITTIDGFCSYVIRNYFHLIGLDPGYRTADEGELKLLQEDVLKELFEDYYAEGDEDFTTFVECYAAGKSDESLKEHVLDLYDASMSNPWPEEWLDGCVENYCLDPEKGIVETKWYQSLWEIVDSALKEAEELNRSAMEICGESEGPELYLDALQKDLVLIRQLQELSDKQDYDQMVQTLQNLSFARLSTKKMEGVSGQLKSLVKDIREDAKDILKDLGSRYFQCSLEELTELTLASAGPLKMLVKLTKDFAQRFSDKKREKNVLDFSDMEHFALEILLKKEGDICTPSQAARELSEKYDEVLLDEYQDSNLVQEILMQNVSGWVNDRKNIFMVG
;
A
#
# COMPACT_ATOMS: atom_id res chain seq x y z
N MET A 1 38.65 2.44 -6.84
CA MET A 1 38.62 2.64 -5.36
C MET A 1 37.57 1.72 -4.82
N ALA A 2 37.89 0.87 -3.81
CA ALA A 2 36.88 0.03 -3.16
C ALA A 2 35.82 0.93 -2.50
N VAL A 3 34.56 0.63 -2.70
CA VAL A 3 33.43 1.34 -2.06
C VAL A 3 33.54 1.09 -0.55
N LYS A 4 33.56 2.15 0.25
CA LYS A 4 33.58 2.02 1.71
C LYS A 4 32.14 2.03 2.20
N TRP A 5 31.68 0.88 2.68
CA TRP A 5 30.35 0.70 3.25
C TRP A 5 30.27 1.23 4.68
N THR A 6 29.11 1.68 5.13
CA THR A 6 28.85 1.96 6.54
C THR A 6 28.62 0.64 7.30
N GLU A 7 28.72 0.67 8.63
CA GLU A 7 28.46 -0.52 9.44
C GLU A 7 27.04 -1.11 9.22
N GLU A 8 26.06 -0.26 8.99
CA GLU A 8 24.68 -0.66 8.71
C GLU A 8 24.57 -1.31 7.34
N GLN A 9 25.21 -0.71 6.32
CA GLN A 9 25.26 -1.28 4.97
C GLN A 9 25.98 -2.64 4.97
N GLU A 10 27.09 -2.77 5.69
CA GLU A 10 27.81 -4.06 5.83
C GLU A 10 26.94 -5.13 6.50
N LYS A 11 26.17 -4.77 7.53
CA LYS A 11 25.20 -5.68 8.15
C LYS A 11 24.17 -6.17 7.14
N VAL A 12 23.57 -5.26 6.36
CA VAL A 12 22.58 -5.59 5.32
C VAL A 12 23.18 -6.52 4.26
N ILE A 13 24.43 -6.30 3.84
CA ILE A 13 25.15 -7.12 2.86
C ILE A 13 25.43 -8.53 3.40
N THR A 14 25.78 -8.66 4.68
CA THR A 14 26.32 -9.89 5.26
C THR A 14 25.32 -10.76 6.00
N LEU A 15 24.20 -10.20 6.49
CA LEU A 15 23.19 -10.96 7.22
C LEU A 15 22.57 -12.07 6.35
N ARG A 16 22.39 -13.28 6.93
CA ARG A 16 21.84 -14.47 6.26
C ARG A 16 20.72 -15.09 7.10
N ASP A 17 19.96 -15.98 6.50
CA ASP A 17 18.94 -16.83 7.15
C ASP A 17 17.86 -16.06 7.92
N ARG A 18 17.44 -14.91 7.39
CA ARG A 18 16.37 -14.07 7.93
C ARG A 18 15.69 -13.24 6.86
N ASN A 19 14.45 -12.83 7.12
CA ASN A 19 13.79 -11.80 6.32
C ASN A 19 14.37 -10.44 6.72
N ILE A 20 14.66 -9.61 5.73
CA ILE A 20 15.28 -8.29 5.92
C ILE A 20 14.46 -7.26 5.17
N LEU A 21 14.02 -6.23 5.88
CA LEU A 21 13.45 -5.01 5.31
C LEU A 21 14.45 -3.87 5.54
N VAL A 22 14.88 -3.25 4.45
CA VAL A 22 15.77 -2.09 4.44
C VAL A 22 14.97 -0.85 4.10
N SER A 23 14.74 0.00 5.10
CA SER A 23 14.14 1.32 4.88
C SER A 23 15.24 2.38 4.88
N ALA A 24 15.34 3.15 3.81
CA ALA A 24 16.37 4.17 3.66
C ALA A 24 15.93 5.29 2.72
N ALA A 25 16.38 6.52 3.00
CA ALA A 25 16.06 7.69 2.18
C ALA A 25 16.56 7.55 0.74
N ALA A 26 15.94 8.28 -0.19
CA ALA A 26 16.41 8.35 -1.57
C ALA A 26 17.88 8.79 -1.64
N GLY A 27 18.66 8.14 -2.51
CA GLY A 27 20.11 8.44 -2.67
C GLY A 27 21.03 7.81 -1.61
N SER A 28 20.51 7.02 -0.67
CA SER A 28 21.32 6.32 0.37
C SER A 28 22.14 5.14 -0.16
N GLY A 29 22.04 4.83 -1.46
CA GLY A 29 22.76 3.72 -2.08
C GLY A 29 22.05 2.36 -1.97
N LYS A 30 20.72 2.34 -1.79
CA LYS A 30 19.89 1.12 -1.68
C LYS A 30 20.23 0.06 -2.72
N THR A 31 20.13 0.42 -4.00
CA THR A 31 20.43 -0.49 -5.12
C THR A 31 21.89 -0.97 -5.13
N ALA A 32 22.84 -0.12 -4.72
CA ALA A 32 24.24 -0.52 -4.62
C ALA A 32 24.47 -1.57 -3.53
N VAL A 33 23.81 -1.42 -2.38
CA VAL A 33 23.84 -2.41 -1.28
C VAL A 33 23.19 -3.72 -1.71
N LEU A 34 22.07 -3.66 -2.45
CA LEU A 34 21.38 -4.83 -3.00
C LEU A 34 22.31 -5.61 -3.97
N VAL A 35 22.92 -4.92 -4.94
CA VAL A 35 23.90 -5.53 -5.87
C VAL A 35 25.06 -6.15 -5.11
N GLN A 36 25.64 -5.43 -4.12
CA GLN A 36 26.75 -5.96 -3.33
C GLN A 36 26.35 -7.19 -2.51
N ARG A 37 25.10 -7.25 -2.00
CA ARG A 37 24.58 -8.44 -1.32
C ARG A 37 24.50 -9.64 -2.26
N ILE A 38 24.00 -9.45 -3.48
CA ILE A 38 23.92 -10.48 -4.52
C ILE A 38 25.33 -11.01 -4.82
N LEU A 39 26.27 -10.11 -5.09
CA LEU A 39 27.66 -10.48 -5.37
C LEU A 39 28.33 -11.22 -4.18
N SER A 40 28.04 -10.77 -2.95
CA SER A 40 28.58 -11.43 -1.76
C SER A 40 28.08 -12.86 -1.57
N LYS A 41 26.91 -13.20 -2.13
CA LYS A 41 26.36 -14.57 -2.12
C LYS A 41 26.94 -15.43 -3.24
N ILE A 42 27.02 -14.86 -4.43
CA ILE A 42 27.58 -15.57 -5.59
C ILE A 42 29.07 -15.89 -5.36
N MET A 43 29.82 -14.96 -4.82
CA MET A 43 31.28 -15.08 -4.59
C MET A 43 31.64 -15.57 -3.18
N ASP A 44 30.67 -16.12 -2.43
CA ASP A 44 30.97 -16.68 -1.09
C ASP A 44 31.91 -17.86 -1.20
N SER A 45 33.02 -17.83 -0.46
CA SER A 45 34.09 -18.87 -0.52
C SER A 45 33.69 -20.18 0.15
N VAL A 46 32.67 -20.18 1.01
CA VAL A 46 32.24 -21.34 1.81
C VAL A 46 30.96 -21.95 1.24
N LYS A 47 29.98 -21.09 0.87
CA LYS A 47 28.68 -21.51 0.38
C LYS A 47 28.24 -20.61 -0.77
N PRO A 48 28.88 -20.70 -1.95
CA PRO A 48 28.49 -19.91 -3.09
C PRO A 48 27.07 -20.29 -3.56
N VAL A 49 26.32 -19.30 -4.00
CA VAL A 49 24.95 -19.45 -4.52
C VAL A 49 24.98 -19.19 -6.03
N ASP A 50 24.34 -20.05 -6.82
CA ASP A 50 24.19 -19.78 -8.25
C ASP A 50 23.21 -18.64 -8.48
N ILE A 51 23.49 -17.77 -9.46
CA ILE A 51 22.66 -16.59 -9.75
C ILE A 51 21.24 -16.94 -10.15
N ASP A 52 21.01 -18.10 -10.79
CA ASP A 52 19.68 -18.58 -11.19
C ASP A 52 18.86 -19.13 -10.00
N ARG A 53 19.47 -19.25 -8.82
CA ARG A 53 18.81 -19.54 -7.55
C ARG A 53 18.41 -18.28 -6.78
N LEU A 54 18.70 -17.12 -7.32
CA LEU A 54 18.25 -15.82 -6.79
C LEU A 54 17.10 -15.29 -7.65
N LEU A 55 15.98 -14.98 -7.02
CA LEU A 55 14.89 -14.24 -7.67
C LEU A 55 15.06 -12.76 -7.34
N ILE A 56 15.36 -11.97 -8.36
CA ILE A 56 15.64 -10.54 -8.20
C ILE A 56 14.56 -9.77 -8.97
N MET A 57 13.73 -9.03 -8.23
CA MET A 57 12.62 -8.28 -8.77
C MET A 57 12.79 -6.79 -8.55
N THR A 58 12.45 -6.02 -9.57
CA THR A 58 12.48 -4.55 -9.59
C THR A 58 11.15 -4.02 -10.09
N PHE A 59 10.89 -2.74 -9.89
CA PHE A 59 9.65 -2.12 -10.36
C PHE A 59 9.65 -1.86 -11.88
N THR A 60 10.80 -1.56 -12.49
CA THR A 60 10.89 -1.25 -13.92
C THR A 60 11.83 -2.18 -14.68
N ARG A 61 11.53 -2.42 -15.96
CA ARG A 61 12.41 -3.18 -16.87
C ARG A 61 13.79 -2.55 -17.00
N ALA A 62 13.85 -1.21 -16.97
CA ALA A 62 15.12 -0.48 -17.03
C ALA A 62 15.99 -0.77 -15.80
N ALA A 63 15.40 -0.75 -14.59
CA ALA A 63 16.10 -1.09 -13.34
C ALA A 63 16.58 -2.54 -13.34
N ALA A 64 15.77 -3.49 -13.81
CA ALA A 64 16.17 -4.89 -13.95
C ALA A 64 17.35 -5.05 -14.93
N GLY A 65 17.32 -4.34 -16.06
CA GLY A 65 18.42 -4.31 -17.04
C GLY A 65 19.72 -3.73 -16.44
N GLU A 66 19.63 -2.59 -15.75
CA GLU A 66 20.78 -1.97 -15.10
C GLU A 66 21.37 -2.87 -14.00
N MET A 67 20.51 -3.54 -13.22
CA MET A 67 20.94 -4.47 -12.18
C MET A 67 21.70 -5.66 -12.80
N ARG A 68 21.19 -6.24 -13.88
CA ARG A 68 21.85 -7.31 -14.63
C ARG A 68 23.23 -6.88 -15.12
N GLU A 69 23.33 -5.72 -15.78
CA GLU A 69 24.61 -5.19 -16.25
C GLU A 69 25.62 -4.92 -15.14
N ARG A 70 25.18 -4.48 -13.96
CA ARG A 70 26.06 -4.27 -12.81
C ARG A 70 26.60 -5.58 -12.26
N ILE A 71 25.76 -6.61 -12.20
CA ILE A 71 26.17 -7.95 -11.77
C ILE A 71 27.14 -8.56 -12.78
N GLU A 72 26.83 -8.50 -14.09
CA GLU A 72 27.70 -8.98 -15.18
C GLU A 72 29.10 -8.34 -15.11
N ARG A 73 29.15 -7.00 -15.02
CA ARG A 73 30.44 -6.28 -14.92
C ARG A 73 31.27 -6.70 -13.70
N ALA A 74 30.61 -6.94 -12.57
CA ALA A 74 31.32 -7.36 -11.37
C ALA A 74 31.83 -8.81 -11.47
N LEU A 75 31.06 -9.70 -12.10
CA LEU A 75 31.49 -11.09 -12.37
C LEU A 75 32.64 -11.11 -13.39
N ASP A 76 32.60 -10.30 -14.43
CA ASP A 76 33.70 -10.14 -15.41
C ASP A 76 35.00 -9.68 -14.73
N GLN A 77 34.91 -8.70 -13.82
CA GLN A 77 36.06 -8.22 -13.07
C GLN A 77 36.64 -9.31 -12.17
N ALA A 78 35.80 -10.04 -11.45
CA ALA A 78 36.23 -11.14 -10.60
C ALA A 78 36.86 -12.27 -11.40
N LEU A 79 36.31 -12.59 -12.58
CA LEU A 79 36.85 -13.61 -13.49
C LEU A 79 38.19 -13.18 -14.11
N ALA A 80 38.38 -11.86 -14.36
CA ALA A 80 39.66 -11.33 -14.84
C ALA A 80 40.78 -11.48 -13.79
N GLU A 81 40.44 -11.46 -12.48
CA GLU A 81 41.37 -11.68 -11.38
C GLU A 81 41.68 -13.17 -11.16
N ASP A 82 40.70 -14.05 -11.42
CA ASP A 82 40.78 -15.51 -11.27
C ASP A 82 40.18 -16.22 -12.49
N PRO A 83 40.89 -16.27 -13.64
CA PRO A 83 40.35 -16.78 -14.91
C PRO A 83 40.01 -18.28 -14.90
N ASP A 84 40.61 -19.06 -14.03
CA ASP A 84 40.41 -20.50 -13.92
C ASP A 84 39.26 -20.88 -12.95
N ASN A 85 38.57 -19.92 -12.41
CA ASN A 85 37.46 -20.13 -11.49
C ASN A 85 36.20 -20.68 -12.19
N GLU A 86 36.03 -21.97 -12.13
CA GLU A 86 34.92 -22.68 -12.77
C GLU A 86 33.55 -22.19 -12.30
N HIS A 87 33.42 -21.78 -11.02
CA HIS A 87 32.16 -21.24 -10.50
C HIS A 87 31.85 -19.91 -11.16
N LEU A 88 32.77 -18.97 -11.24
CA LEU A 88 32.55 -17.67 -11.90
C LEU A 88 32.25 -17.81 -13.41
N GLN A 89 32.97 -18.72 -14.10
CA GLN A 89 32.64 -19.02 -15.52
C GLN A 89 31.22 -19.54 -15.67
N ARG A 90 30.75 -20.38 -14.77
CA ARG A 90 29.38 -20.88 -14.74
C ARG A 90 28.37 -19.75 -14.49
N GLN A 91 28.65 -18.82 -13.55
CA GLN A 91 27.75 -17.69 -13.27
C GLN A 91 27.58 -16.78 -14.49
N MET A 92 28.63 -16.53 -15.27
CA MET A 92 28.58 -15.78 -16.53
C MET A 92 27.63 -16.42 -17.55
N THR A 93 27.49 -17.73 -17.54
CA THR A 93 26.52 -18.43 -18.38
C THR A 93 25.11 -18.36 -17.81
N LEU A 94 24.94 -18.55 -16.51
CA LEU A 94 23.65 -18.61 -15.83
C LEU A 94 22.93 -17.25 -15.76
N ILE A 95 23.66 -16.13 -15.78
CA ILE A 95 23.07 -14.80 -15.65
C ILE A 95 22.04 -14.48 -16.75
N HIS A 96 22.20 -15.04 -17.93
CA HIS A 96 21.27 -14.85 -19.04
C HIS A 96 19.92 -15.55 -18.83
N THR A 97 19.89 -16.57 -17.98
CA THR A 97 18.67 -17.33 -17.63
C THR A 97 18.16 -17.02 -16.23
N ALA A 98 18.93 -16.26 -15.45
CA ALA A 98 18.56 -15.84 -14.09
C ALA A 98 17.33 -14.91 -14.10
N GLN A 99 16.48 -15.06 -13.11
CA GLN A 99 15.28 -14.23 -12.92
C GLN A 99 15.66 -12.88 -12.30
N ILE A 100 16.19 -11.99 -13.16
CA ILE A 100 16.38 -10.56 -12.86
C ILE A 100 15.37 -9.81 -13.71
N THR A 101 14.22 -9.45 -13.14
CA THR A 101 13.04 -9.07 -13.91
C THR A 101 12.14 -8.10 -13.12
N THR A 102 11.06 -7.61 -13.72
CA THR A 102 9.96 -6.96 -13.00
C THR A 102 9.04 -7.99 -12.36
N ILE A 103 8.18 -7.53 -11.43
CA ILE A 103 7.16 -8.41 -10.82
C ILE A 103 6.27 -9.01 -11.92
N ASP A 104 5.78 -8.19 -12.86
CA ASP A 104 4.98 -8.65 -13.99
C ASP A 104 5.73 -9.65 -14.90
N GLY A 105 7.03 -9.37 -15.12
CA GLY A 105 7.88 -10.30 -15.87
C GLY A 105 8.00 -11.66 -15.18
N PHE A 106 8.05 -11.67 -13.85
CA PHE A 106 8.02 -12.89 -13.07
C PHE A 106 6.64 -13.57 -13.12
N CYS A 107 5.53 -12.82 -13.01
CA CYS A 107 4.18 -13.34 -13.19
C CYS A 107 4.04 -14.00 -14.58
N SER A 108 4.50 -13.35 -15.63
CA SER A 108 4.55 -13.92 -16.99
C SER A 108 5.36 -15.22 -17.06
N TYR A 109 6.50 -15.29 -16.33
CA TYR A 109 7.29 -16.52 -16.23
C TYR A 109 6.51 -17.64 -15.53
N VAL A 110 5.81 -17.35 -14.43
CA VAL A 110 4.96 -18.35 -13.73
C VAL A 110 3.85 -18.84 -14.66
N ILE A 111 3.12 -17.94 -15.30
CA ILE A 111 2.02 -18.31 -16.20
C ILE A 111 2.55 -19.19 -17.34
N ARG A 112 3.62 -18.80 -18.01
CA ARG A 112 4.17 -19.58 -19.14
C ARG A 112 4.61 -21.00 -18.79
N ASN A 113 5.01 -21.23 -17.54
CA ASN A 113 5.41 -22.56 -17.10
C ASN A 113 4.24 -23.40 -16.58
N TYR A 114 3.17 -22.74 -16.08
CA TYR A 114 2.08 -23.42 -15.37
C TYR A 114 0.68 -23.08 -15.91
N PHE A 115 0.55 -22.46 -17.10
CA PHE A 115 -0.73 -22.06 -17.71
C PHE A 115 -1.78 -23.17 -17.75
N HIS A 116 -1.34 -24.43 -17.85
CA HIS A 116 -2.21 -25.60 -17.90
C HIS A 116 -2.98 -25.83 -16.59
N LEU A 117 -2.52 -25.30 -15.46
CA LEU A 117 -3.19 -25.41 -14.15
C LEU A 117 -4.46 -24.56 -14.08
N ILE A 118 -4.51 -23.46 -14.83
CA ILE A 118 -5.63 -22.50 -14.86
C ILE A 118 -6.40 -22.55 -16.20
N GLY A 119 -6.05 -23.49 -17.10
CA GLY A 119 -6.71 -23.63 -18.39
C GLY A 119 -6.55 -22.45 -19.34
N LEU A 120 -5.48 -21.65 -19.17
CA LEU A 120 -5.20 -20.49 -20.01
C LEU A 120 -4.62 -20.91 -21.35
N ASP A 121 -5.02 -20.23 -22.45
CA ASP A 121 -4.41 -20.41 -23.77
C ASP A 121 -2.97 -19.87 -23.77
N PRO A 122 -1.96 -20.69 -24.12
CA PRO A 122 -0.56 -20.24 -24.12
C PRO A 122 -0.25 -19.18 -25.18
N GLY A 123 -1.15 -18.98 -26.15
CA GLY A 123 -1.00 -17.98 -27.22
C GLY A 123 -1.41 -16.56 -26.82
N TYR A 124 -1.67 -16.30 -25.55
CA TYR A 124 -2.03 -14.97 -25.07
C TYR A 124 -0.91 -13.95 -25.34
N ARG A 125 -1.32 -12.70 -25.52
CA ARG A 125 -0.40 -11.54 -25.56
C ARG A 125 -0.78 -10.49 -24.50
N THR A 126 0.18 -9.69 -24.13
CA THR A 126 -0.09 -8.51 -23.30
C THR A 126 -0.71 -7.43 -24.19
N ALA A 127 -1.85 -6.88 -23.80
CA ALA A 127 -2.48 -5.75 -24.46
C ALA A 127 -1.70 -4.46 -24.19
N ASP A 128 -1.73 -3.53 -25.12
CA ASP A 128 -1.23 -2.19 -24.86
C ASP A 128 -2.28 -1.31 -24.14
N GLU A 129 -1.81 -0.25 -23.49
CA GLU A 129 -2.67 0.61 -22.67
C GLU A 129 -3.80 1.26 -23.47
N GLY A 130 -3.54 1.64 -24.73
CA GLY A 130 -4.56 2.24 -25.61
C GLY A 130 -5.64 1.24 -25.98
N GLU A 131 -5.26 -0.01 -26.27
CA GLU A 131 -6.22 -1.10 -26.56
C GLU A 131 -7.09 -1.37 -25.32
N LEU A 132 -6.49 -1.40 -24.12
CA LEU A 132 -7.25 -1.66 -22.89
C LEU A 132 -8.24 -0.55 -22.59
N LYS A 133 -7.85 0.73 -22.75
CA LYS A 133 -8.77 1.86 -22.55
C LYS A 133 -9.98 1.82 -23.48
N LEU A 134 -9.75 1.55 -24.77
CA LEU A 134 -10.85 1.41 -25.72
C LEU A 134 -11.78 0.25 -25.34
N LEU A 135 -11.22 -0.85 -24.90
CA LEU A 135 -12.01 -2.01 -24.47
C LEU A 135 -12.83 -1.73 -23.20
N GLN A 136 -12.25 -1.00 -22.24
CA GLN A 136 -12.95 -0.55 -21.03
C GLN A 136 -14.11 0.38 -21.38
N GLU A 137 -13.89 1.37 -22.27
CA GLU A 137 -14.94 2.30 -22.71
C GLU A 137 -16.09 1.56 -23.41
N ASP A 138 -15.79 0.60 -24.30
CA ASP A 138 -16.80 -0.20 -24.99
C ASP A 138 -17.63 -1.03 -24.01
N VAL A 139 -16.98 -1.72 -23.06
CA VAL A 139 -17.64 -2.54 -22.05
C VAL A 139 -18.51 -1.70 -21.12
N LEU A 140 -18.01 -0.55 -20.64
CA LEU A 140 -18.80 0.36 -19.79
C LEU A 140 -20.03 0.90 -20.52
N LYS A 141 -19.86 1.26 -21.78
CA LYS A 141 -20.98 1.75 -22.60
C LYS A 141 -22.06 0.68 -22.74
N GLU A 142 -21.69 -0.54 -23.15
CA GLU A 142 -22.62 -1.67 -23.25
C GLU A 142 -23.31 -1.95 -21.90
N LEU A 143 -22.54 -1.96 -20.80
CA LEU A 143 -23.05 -2.18 -19.45
C LEU A 143 -24.12 -1.16 -19.05
N PHE A 144 -23.83 0.12 -19.20
CA PHE A 144 -24.76 1.19 -18.83
C PHE A 144 -25.99 1.21 -19.71
N GLU A 145 -25.84 0.98 -21.03
CA GLU A 145 -26.99 0.88 -21.96
C GLU A 145 -27.95 -0.25 -21.56
N ASP A 146 -27.43 -1.40 -21.13
CA ASP A 146 -28.23 -2.54 -20.65
C ASP A 146 -29.02 -2.16 -19.38
N TYR A 147 -28.35 -1.56 -18.37
CA TYR A 147 -29.01 -1.14 -17.12
C TYR A 147 -30.09 -0.08 -17.33
N TYR A 148 -29.87 0.87 -18.25
CA TYR A 148 -30.92 1.84 -18.64
C TYR A 148 -32.09 1.16 -19.35
N ALA A 149 -31.81 0.18 -20.20
CA ALA A 149 -32.84 -0.55 -20.91
C ALA A 149 -33.70 -1.47 -20.02
N GLU A 150 -33.09 -2.05 -18.98
CA GLU A 150 -33.79 -2.86 -17.97
C GLU A 150 -34.67 -2.03 -17.04
N GLY A 151 -34.37 -0.74 -16.85
CA GLY A 151 -35.10 0.15 -15.97
C GLY A 151 -34.97 -0.22 -14.49
N ASP A 152 -33.80 -0.70 -14.07
CA ASP A 152 -33.49 -1.05 -12.67
C ASP A 152 -33.67 0.18 -11.76
N GLU A 153 -34.51 0.07 -10.72
CA GLU A 153 -34.80 1.18 -9.80
C GLU A 153 -33.58 1.55 -8.94
N ASP A 154 -32.77 0.57 -8.54
CA ASP A 154 -31.55 0.79 -7.74
C ASP A 154 -30.50 1.51 -8.59
N PHE A 155 -30.38 1.16 -9.88
CA PHE A 155 -29.52 1.87 -10.82
C PHE A 155 -29.97 3.29 -11.05
N THR A 156 -31.28 3.53 -11.19
CA THR A 156 -31.83 4.88 -11.33
C THR A 156 -31.51 5.73 -10.09
N THR A 157 -31.68 5.18 -8.90
CA THR A 157 -31.32 5.84 -7.62
C THR A 157 -29.83 6.16 -7.56
N PHE A 158 -28.98 5.24 -7.97
CA PHE A 158 -27.53 5.45 -8.04
C PHE A 158 -27.17 6.60 -8.99
N VAL A 159 -27.77 6.63 -10.19
CA VAL A 159 -27.58 7.72 -11.16
C VAL A 159 -28.02 9.05 -10.58
N GLU A 160 -29.20 9.13 -9.94
CA GLU A 160 -29.71 10.35 -9.32
C GLU A 160 -28.81 10.87 -8.18
N CYS A 161 -28.19 9.97 -7.42
CA CYS A 161 -27.31 10.34 -6.31
C CYS A 161 -25.93 10.83 -6.78
N TYR A 162 -25.36 10.23 -7.82
CA TYR A 162 -23.94 10.42 -8.14
C TYR A 162 -23.67 11.04 -9.53
N ALA A 163 -24.66 11.14 -10.41
CA ALA A 163 -24.45 11.81 -11.70
C ALA A 163 -24.27 13.31 -11.52
N ALA A 164 -23.10 13.81 -11.85
CA ALA A 164 -22.82 15.24 -11.87
C ALA A 164 -23.33 15.88 -13.17
N GLY A 165 -24.63 16.22 -13.20
CA GLY A 165 -25.21 16.93 -14.34
C GLY A 165 -25.90 16.02 -15.36
N LYS A 166 -25.56 16.12 -16.67
CA LYS A 166 -26.25 15.42 -17.76
C LYS A 166 -25.41 14.31 -18.39
N SER A 167 -24.28 13.96 -17.81
CA SER A 167 -23.34 12.98 -18.33
C SER A 167 -23.11 11.85 -17.34
N ASP A 168 -22.97 10.62 -17.82
CA ASP A 168 -22.67 9.43 -17.04
C ASP A 168 -21.16 9.20 -16.87
N GLU A 169 -20.32 10.11 -17.38
CA GLU A 169 -18.86 9.93 -17.36
C GLU A 169 -18.33 9.78 -15.93
N SER A 170 -18.82 10.61 -14.98
CA SER A 170 -18.41 10.48 -13.58
C SER A 170 -18.79 9.14 -12.95
N LEU A 171 -19.91 8.55 -13.37
CA LEU A 171 -20.33 7.23 -12.88
C LEU A 171 -19.44 6.13 -13.42
N LYS A 172 -19.06 6.22 -14.70
CA LYS A 172 -18.12 5.28 -15.32
C LYS A 172 -16.73 5.38 -14.69
N GLU A 173 -16.26 6.60 -14.40
CA GLU A 173 -15.02 6.83 -13.66
C GLU A 173 -15.07 6.16 -12.28
N HIS A 174 -16.16 6.30 -11.52
CA HIS A 174 -16.29 5.61 -10.22
C HIS A 174 -16.25 4.09 -10.34
N VAL A 175 -16.84 3.50 -11.40
CA VAL A 175 -16.75 2.05 -11.64
C VAL A 175 -15.32 1.63 -11.93
N LEU A 176 -14.59 2.40 -12.76
CA LEU A 176 -13.18 2.11 -13.08
C LEU A 176 -12.27 2.28 -11.86
N ASP A 177 -12.41 3.37 -11.11
CA ASP A 177 -11.63 3.62 -9.90
C ASP A 177 -11.82 2.50 -8.87
N LEU A 178 -13.06 2.04 -8.68
CA LEU A 178 -13.35 0.94 -7.77
C LEU A 178 -12.84 -0.39 -8.30
N TYR A 179 -12.92 -0.63 -9.62
CA TYR A 179 -12.32 -1.80 -10.26
C TYR A 179 -10.80 -1.83 -10.05
N ASP A 180 -10.09 -0.73 -10.36
CA ASP A 180 -8.64 -0.65 -10.23
C ASP A 180 -8.20 -0.82 -8.76
N ALA A 181 -8.94 -0.23 -7.82
CA ALA A 181 -8.71 -0.43 -6.39
C ALA A 181 -8.91 -1.91 -5.98
N SER A 182 -9.94 -2.56 -6.49
CA SER A 182 -10.23 -3.97 -6.20
C SER A 182 -9.13 -4.90 -6.72
N MET A 183 -8.57 -4.61 -7.90
CA MET A 183 -7.51 -5.40 -8.52
C MET A 183 -6.17 -5.33 -7.78
N SER A 184 -5.99 -4.40 -6.85
CA SER A 184 -4.85 -4.38 -5.92
C SER A 184 -5.00 -5.36 -4.75
N ASN A 185 -6.13 -6.07 -4.67
CA ASN A 185 -6.43 -7.07 -3.64
C ASN A 185 -6.41 -8.49 -4.21
N PRO A 186 -5.94 -9.48 -3.45
CA PRO A 186 -5.83 -10.86 -3.93
C PRO A 186 -7.15 -11.51 -4.33
N TRP A 187 -8.25 -11.06 -3.72
CA TRP A 187 -9.62 -11.52 -3.97
C TRP A 187 -10.55 -10.33 -4.20
N PRO A 188 -10.55 -9.77 -5.42
CA PRO A 188 -11.28 -8.54 -5.74
C PRO A 188 -12.77 -8.59 -5.40
N GLU A 189 -13.46 -9.70 -5.70
CA GLU A 189 -14.89 -9.84 -5.43
C GLU A 189 -15.22 -9.82 -3.93
N GLU A 190 -14.43 -10.52 -3.11
CA GLU A 190 -14.62 -10.55 -1.65
C GLU A 190 -14.31 -9.20 -1.02
N TRP A 191 -13.29 -8.52 -1.53
CA TRP A 191 -12.96 -7.18 -1.08
C TRP A 191 -14.10 -6.20 -1.39
N LEU A 192 -14.68 -6.27 -2.59
CA LEU A 192 -15.85 -5.48 -2.99
C LEU A 192 -17.08 -5.77 -2.10
N ASP A 193 -17.33 -7.04 -1.78
CA ASP A 193 -18.41 -7.41 -0.85
C ASP A 193 -18.15 -6.85 0.56
N GLY A 194 -16.93 -6.92 1.04
CA GLY A 194 -16.53 -6.33 2.33
C GLY A 194 -16.71 -4.81 2.38
N CYS A 195 -16.53 -4.11 1.25
CA CYS A 195 -16.84 -2.68 1.18
C CYS A 195 -18.32 -2.40 1.44
N VAL A 196 -19.21 -3.22 0.91
CA VAL A 196 -20.67 -3.09 1.12
C VAL A 196 -21.07 -3.43 2.55
N GLU A 197 -20.50 -4.48 3.12
CA GLU A 197 -20.83 -4.93 4.49
C GLU A 197 -20.62 -3.83 5.54
N ASN A 198 -19.60 -2.99 5.35
CA ASN A 198 -19.33 -1.87 6.25
C ASN A 198 -20.45 -0.81 6.29
N TYR A 199 -21.31 -0.75 5.27
CA TYR A 199 -22.45 0.15 5.18
C TYR A 199 -23.80 -0.53 5.44
N CYS A 200 -23.83 -1.85 5.57
CA CYS A 200 -25.01 -2.63 5.95
C CYS A 200 -25.14 -2.63 7.48
N LEU A 201 -25.69 -1.53 8.02
CA LEU A 201 -25.90 -1.41 9.46
C LEU A 201 -27.01 -2.35 9.93
N ASP A 202 -26.82 -2.97 11.09
CA ASP A 202 -27.89 -3.61 11.84
C ASP A 202 -28.82 -2.50 12.39
N PRO A 203 -30.12 -2.50 12.07
CA PRO A 203 -31.04 -1.46 12.52
C PRO A 203 -31.12 -1.31 14.04
N GLU A 204 -30.84 -2.40 14.81
CA GLU A 204 -30.88 -2.37 16.27
C GLU A 204 -29.57 -1.90 16.90
N LYS A 205 -28.45 -2.08 16.21
CA LYS A 205 -27.11 -1.82 16.73
C LYS A 205 -26.50 -0.52 16.19
N GLY A 206 -26.95 -0.09 15.03
CA GLY A 206 -26.50 1.13 14.37
C GLY A 206 -25.01 1.10 13.98
N ILE A 207 -24.45 2.30 13.83
CA ILE A 207 -23.08 2.53 13.37
C ILE A 207 -22.02 2.10 14.39
N VAL A 208 -22.35 2.07 15.67
CA VAL A 208 -21.41 1.90 16.81
C VAL A 208 -20.70 0.54 16.79
N GLU A 209 -21.34 -0.50 16.25
CA GLU A 209 -20.74 -1.83 16.16
C GLU A 209 -19.90 -2.07 14.88
N THR A 210 -19.84 -1.09 13.99
CA THR A 210 -19.02 -1.21 12.78
C THR A 210 -17.52 -1.13 13.08
N LYS A 211 -16.72 -1.88 12.33
CA LYS A 211 -15.25 -1.85 12.48
C LYS A 211 -14.68 -0.45 12.26
N TRP A 212 -15.19 0.28 11.27
CA TRP A 212 -14.69 1.62 10.96
C TRP A 212 -15.02 2.64 12.05
N TYR A 213 -16.15 2.50 12.77
CA TYR A 213 -16.45 3.33 13.92
C TYR A 213 -15.49 3.07 15.08
N GLN A 214 -15.10 1.81 15.29
CA GLN A 214 -14.07 1.46 16.28
C GLN A 214 -12.71 2.03 15.86
N SER A 215 -12.33 1.89 14.60
CA SER A 215 -11.08 2.47 14.06
C SER A 215 -11.05 4.00 14.12
N LEU A 216 -12.22 4.66 14.05
CA LEU A 216 -12.32 6.10 14.25
C LEU A 216 -11.74 6.52 15.60
N TRP A 217 -12.08 5.80 16.68
CA TRP A 217 -11.59 6.14 18.00
C TRP A 217 -10.09 5.88 18.18
N GLU A 218 -9.53 4.91 17.48
CA GLU A 218 -8.06 4.71 17.42
C GLU A 218 -7.36 5.89 16.74
N ILE A 219 -7.92 6.41 15.66
CA ILE A 219 -7.42 7.61 14.96
C ILE A 219 -7.50 8.83 15.88
N VAL A 220 -8.65 9.03 16.54
CA VAL A 220 -8.88 10.14 17.47
C VAL A 220 -7.89 10.09 18.64
N ASP A 221 -7.70 8.92 19.26
CA ASP A 221 -6.77 8.75 20.36
C ASP A 221 -5.32 9.04 19.96
N SER A 222 -4.90 8.57 18.77
CA SER A 222 -3.58 8.86 18.23
C SER A 222 -3.38 10.37 17.98
N ALA A 223 -4.35 11.03 17.36
CA ALA A 223 -4.29 12.46 17.06
C ALA A 223 -4.29 13.32 18.32
N LEU A 224 -5.08 12.95 19.34
CA LEU A 224 -5.12 13.68 20.62
C LEU A 224 -3.82 13.51 21.42
N LYS A 225 -3.17 12.33 21.36
CA LYS A 225 -1.83 12.11 21.94
C LYS A 225 -0.78 13.00 21.27
N GLU A 226 -0.78 13.04 19.93
CA GLU A 226 0.13 13.90 19.18
C GLU A 226 -0.08 15.38 19.52
N ALA A 227 -1.33 15.85 19.58
CA ALA A 227 -1.64 17.23 19.98
C ALA A 227 -1.19 17.53 21.43
N GLU A 228 -1.31 16.58 22.37
CA GLU A 228 -0.81 16.73 23.74
C GLU A 228 0.71 16.81 23.77
N GLU A 229 1.43 15.95 23.03
CA GLU A 229 2.89 15.94 22.95
C GLU A 229 3.42 17.26 22.38
N LEU A 230 2.84 17.76 21.29
CA LEU A 230 3.17 19.07 20.73
C LEU A 230 2.94 20.18 21.74
N ASN A 231 1.79 20.21 22.40
CA ASN A 231 1.48 21.23 23.40
C ASN A 231 2.45 21.18 24.59
N ARG A 232 2.82 19.99 25.07
CA ARG A 232 3.82 19.82 26.13
C ARG A 232 5.20 20.30 25.70
N SER A 233 5.64 19.97 24.49
CA SER A 233 6.91 20.44 23.93
C SER A 233 6.94 21.97 23.85
N ALA A 234 5.84 22.61 23.44
CA ALA A 234 5.71 24.06 23.46
C ALA A 234 5.79 24.65 24.87
N MET A 235 5.22 23.96 25.87
CA MET A 235 5.31 24.40 27.29
C MET A 235 6.74 24.24 27.85
N GLU A 236 7.46 23.17 27.48
CA GLU A 236 8.86 22.96 27.87
C GLU A 236 9.76 24.13 27.36
N ILE A 237 9.61 24.45 26.05
CA ILE A 237 10.35 25.59 25.45
C ILE A 237 10.00 26.89 26.14
N CYS A 238 8.76 27.10 26.58
CA CYS A 238 8.40 28.29 27.35
C CYS A 238 9.10 28.39 28.71
N GLY A 239 9.50 27.26 29.31
CA GLY A 239 10.23 27.17 30.58
C GLY A 239 11.76 27.38 30.47
N GLU A 240 12.32 27.45 29.26
CA GLU A 240 13.74 27.70 29.05
C GLU A 240 14.13 29.10 29.44
N SER A 241 15.45 29.37 29.66
CA SER A 241 15.96 30.65 30.15
C SER A 241 15.63 31.86 29.26
N GLU A 242 15.47 31.66 27.96
CA GLU A 242 15.07 32.66 26.97
C GLU A 242 13.68 32.38 26.37
N GLY A 243 12.91 31.45 26.98
CA GLY A 243 11.61 31.04 26.53
C GLY A 243 10.50 32.07 26.78
N PRO A 244 9.40 32.00 26.01
CA PRO A 244 8.26 32.90 26.18
C PRO A 244 7.31 32.48 27.32
N GLU A 245 7.74 32.59 28.58
CA GLU A 245 7.02 32.14 29.78
C GLU A 245 5.56 32.64 29.83
N LEU A 246 5.30 33.88 29.34
CA LEU A 246 3.94 34.44 29.31
C LEU A 246 2.97 33.70 28.37
N TYR A 247 3.44 32.72 27.58
CA TYR A 247 2.59 31.87 26.76
C TYR A 247 2.06 30.64 27.52
N LEU A 248 2.65 30.29 28.66
CA LEU A 248 2.27 29.12 29.46
C LEU A 248 0.79 29.07 29.84
N ASP A 249 0.20 30.22 30.24
CA ASP A 249 -1.24 30.25 30.60
C ASP A 249 -2.16 29.82 29.44
N ALA A 250 -1.84 30.23 28.22
CA ALA A 250 -2.61 29.82 27.04
C ALA A 250 -2.40 28.36 26.71
N LEU A 251 -1.17 27.85 26.77
CA LEU A 251 -0.84 26.45 26.53
C LEU A 251 -1.44 25.52 27.60
N GLN A 252 -1.51 25.95 28.86
CA GLN A 252 -2.18 25.23 29.92
C GLN A 252 -3.68 25.07 29.66
N LYS A 253 -4.33 26.12 29.16
CA LYS A 253 -5.76 26.07 28.78
C LYS A 253 -5.98 25.17 27.59
N ASP A 254 -5.09 25.19 26.58
CA ASP A 254 -5.14 24.27 25.45
C ASP A 254 -4.95 22.82 25.92
N LEU A 255 -4.04 22.56 26.87
CA LEU A 255 -3.86 21.22 27.44
C LEU A 255 -5.09 20.72 28.19
N VAL A 256 -5.80 21.60 28.90
CA VAL A 256 -7.09 21.24 29.54
C VAL A 256 -8.12 20.83 28.51
N LEU A 257 -8.21 21.57 27.40
CA LEU A 257 -9.11 21.23 26.28
C LEU A 257 -8.75 19.88 25.66
N ILE A 258 -7.46 19.64 25.38
CA ILE A 258 -7.01 18.34 24.82
C ILE A 258 -7.39 17.19 25.76
N ARG A 259 -7.16 17.33 27.06
CA ARG A 259 -7.54 16.31 28.03
C ARG A 259 -9.03 16.08 28.14
N GLN A 260 -9.83 17.14 28.03
CA GLN A 260 -11.29 16.99 27.94
C GLN A 260 -11.69 16.16 26.72
N LEU A 261 -11.06 16.39 25.55
CA LEU A 261 -11.30 15.59 24.36
C LEU A 261 -10.83 14.13 24.54
N GLN A 262 -9.71 13.89 25.23
CA GLN A 262 -9.26 12.54 25.57
C GLN A 262 -10.26 11.80 26.47
N GLU A 263 -10.83 12.48 27.47
CA GLU A 263 -11.87 11.87 28.31
C GLU A 263 -13.14 11.53 27.53
N LEU A 264 -13.49 12.31 26.51
CA LEU A 264 -14.60 12.01 25.62
C LEU A 264 -14.26 10.82 24.70
N SER A 265 -13.02 10.75 24.21
CA SER A 265 -12.53 9.62 23.43
C SER A 265 -12.57 8.31 24.23
N ASP A 266 -12.09 8.31 25.48
CA ASP A 266 -12.13 7.15 26.37
C ASP A 266 -13.56 6.63 26.61
N LYS A 267 -14.54 7.55 26.62
CA LYS A 267 -15.97 7.21 26.79
C LYS A 267 -16.67 6.93 25.46
N GLN A 268 -16.01 7.17 24.36
CA GLN A 268 -16.56 7.12 23.00
C GLN A 268 -17.85 7.97 22.84
N ASP A 269 -17.88 9.13 23.52
CA ASP A 269 -19.04 10.04 23.50
C ASP A 269 -19.00 10.92 22.26
N TYR A 270 -19.56 10.39 21.16
CA TYR A 270 -19.52 11.00 19.84
C TYR A 270 -20.16 12.39 19.81
N ASP A 271 -21.38 12.53 20.36
CA ASP A 271 -22.12 13.78 20.28
C ASP A 271 -21.50 14.91 21.10
N GLN A 272 -20.93 14.57 22.26
CA GLN A 272 -20.17 15.54 23.06
C GLN A 272 -18.84 15.90 22.36
N MET A 273 -18.22 14.95 21.66
CA MET A 273 -17.02 15.21 20.84
C MET A 273 -17.37 16.21 19.72
N VAL A 274 -18.47 15.98 18.98
CA VAL A 274 -18.98 16.91 17.95
C VAL A 274 -19.17 18.30 18.54
N GLN A 275 -19.90 18.42 19.65
CA GLN A 275 -20.16 19.71 20.28
C GLN A 275 -18.87 20.44 20.70
N THR A 276 -17.91 19.72 21.25
CA THR A 276 -16.66 20.28 21.74
C THR A 276 -15.78 20.73 20.56
N LEU A 277 -15.64 19.90 19.52
CA LEU A 277 -14.80 20.19 18.35
C LEU A 277 -15.40 21.31 17.46
N GLN A 278 -16.72 21.39 17.32
CA GLN A 278 -17.37 22.48 16.60
C GLN A 278 -17.27 23.84 17.30
N ASN A 279 -17.10 23.84 18.62
CA ASN A 279 -17.00 25.04 19.44
C ASN A 279 -15.58 25.27 19.97
N LEU A 280 -14.54 24.83 19.28
CA LEU A 280 -13.15 25.00 19.68
C LEU A 280 -12.84 26.48 19.93
N SER A 281 -12.35 26.79 21.12
CA SER A 281 -11.93 28.11 21.52
C SER A 281 -10.58 28.09 22.19
N PHE A 282 -9.58 28.69 21.52
CA PHE A 282 -8.21 28.75 22.01
C PHE A 282 -7.91 30.06 22.70
N ALA A 283 -7.24 29.99 23.83
CA ALA A 283 -6.82 31.18 24.55
C ALA A 283 -5.84 32.04 23.72
N ARG A 284 -5.96 33.36 23.82
CA ARG A 284 -5.02 34.27 23.14
C ARG A 284 -3.67 34.23 23.85
N LEU A 285 -2.58 34.16 23.06
CA LEU A 285 -1.23 34.36 23.58
C LEU A 285 -1.05 35.75 24.10
N SER A 286 -0.26 35.90 25.15
CA SER A 286 0.07 37.23 25.74
C SER A 286 0.74 38.13 24.71
N THR A 287 0.22 39.34 24.58
CA THR A 287 0.82 40.40 23.75
C THR A 287 1.78 41.30 24.52
N LYS A 288 2.00 41.04 25.82
CA LYS A 288 2.90 41.82 26.65
C LYS A 288 4.34 41.66 26.16
N LYS A 289 5.11 42.78 26.25
CA LYS A 289 6.53 42.76 25.91
C LYS A 289 7.27 41.86 26.89
N MET A 290 8.06 40.95 26.37
CA MET A 290 8.93 40.04 27.11
C MET A 290 10.39 40.44 26.83
N GLU A 291 11.11 40.87 27.88
CA GLU A 291 12.52 41.22 27.77
C GLU A 291 13.41 39.99 27.94
N GLY A 292 14.48 39.86 27.15
CA GLY A 292 15.39 38.73 27.20
C GLY A 292 14.88 37.43 26.52
N VAL A 293 13.71 37.46 25.87
CA VAL A 293 13.14 36.29 25.20
C VAL A 293 13.58 36.20 23.74
N SER A 294 14.07 35.05 23.33
CA SER A 294 14.48 34.77 21.95
C SER A 294 13.29 34.88 20.97
N GLY A 295 13.50 35.63 19.88
CA GLY A 295 12.52 35.73 18.80
C GLY A 295 12.29 34.38 18.09
N GLN A 296 13.31 33.54 18.00
CA GLN A 296 13.24 32.20 17.41
C GLN A 296 12.41 31.28 18.28
N LEU A 297 12.61 31.25 19.60
CA LEU A 297 11.79 30.42 20.50
C LEU A 297 10.32 30.86 20.52
N LYS A 298 10.06 32.19 20.42
CA LYS A 298 8.68 32.69 20.27
C LYS A 298 7.99 32.16 18.98
N SER A 299 8.70 32.15 17.86
CA SER A 299 8.16 31.62 16.60
C SER A 299 7.92 30.14 16.73
N LEU A 300 8.92 29.40 17.19
CA LEU A 300 8.83 27.94 17.34
C LEU A 300 7.64 27.52 18.22
N VAL A 301 7.43 28.16 19.38
CA VAL A 301 6.27 27.87 20.23
C VAL A 301 4.95 28.17 19.54
N LYS A 302 4.88 29.21 18.70
CA LYS A 302 3.66 29.52 17.95
C LYS A 302 3.39 28.48 16.87
N ASP A 303 4.43 28.06 16.17
CA ASP A 303 4.32 27.09 15.08
C ASP A 303 3.88 25.75 15.65
N ILE A 304 4.54 25.22 16.68
CA ILE A 304 4.16 23.97 17.36
C ILE A 304 2.72 24.04 17.91
N ARG A 305 2.34 25.20 18.50
CA ARG A 305 0.96 25.38 18.98
C ARG A 305 -0.07 25.39 17.84
N GLU A 306 0.27 25.98 16.70
CA GLU A 306 -0.64 25.99 15.55
C GLU A 306 -0.80 24.58 14.98
N ASP A 307 0.28 23.80 14.88
CA ASP A 307 0.23 22.40 14.48
C ASP A 307 -0.71 21.59 15.40
N ALA A 308 -0.59 21.75 16.73
CA ALA A 308 -1.49 21.10 17.68
C ALA A 308 -2.97 21.51 17.49
N LYS A 309 -3.24 22.77 17.20
CA LYS A 309 -4.60 23.24 16.93
C LYS A 309 -5.14 22.74 15.60
N ASP A 310 -4.30 22.64 14.59
CA ASP A 310 -4.72 22.16 13.27
C ASP A 310 -5.11 20.68 13.33
N ILE A 311 -4.41 19.87 14.14
CA ILE A 311 -4.85 18.49 14.44
C ILE A 311 -6.28 18.49 15.00
N LEU A 312 -6.59 19.33 15.99
CA LEU A 312 -7.94 19.36 16.60
C LEU A 312 -9.00 19.88 15.62
N LYS A 313 -8.69 20.87 14.79
CA LYS A 313 -9.60 21.38 13.76
C LYS A 313 -9.85 20.31 12.68
N ASP A 314 -8.81 19.61 12.28
CA ASP A 314 -8.90 18.51 11.30
C ASP A 314 -9.78 17.38 11.79
N LEU A 315 -9.66 16.97 13.06
CA LEU A 315 -10.58 15.99 13.65
C LEU A 315 -12.04 16.44 13.52
N GLY A 316 -12.34 17.69 13.91
CA GLY A 316 -13.70 18.24 13.82
C GLY A 316 -14.23 18.31 12.38
N SER A 317 -13.40 18.76 11.45
CA SER A 317 -13.80 18.95 10.05
C SER A 317 -13.91 17.65 9.24
N ARG A 318 -13.16 16.61 9.61
CA ARG A 318 -13.16 15.34 8.87
C ARG A 318 -14.14 14.33 9.44
N TYR A 319 -14.26 14.23 10.77
CA TYR A 319 -14.93 13.09 11.41
C TYR A 319 -16.14 13.47 12.28
N PHE A 320 -16.24 14.72 12.73
CA PHE A 320 -17.26 15.14 13.70
C PHE A 320 -18.09 16.32 13.18
N GLN A 321 -18.70 16.15 11.99
CA GLN A 321 -19.45 17.22 11.32
C GLN A 321 -20.95 17.25 11.71
N CYS A 322 -21.53 16.09 12.08
CA CYS A 322 -22.94 15.92 12.37
C CYS A 322 -23.15 15.04 13.61
N SER A 323 -24.37 14.93 14.12
CA SER A 323 -24.69 14.04 15.24
C SER A 323 -24.55 12.56 14.86
N LEU A 324 -24.46 11.67 15.87
CA LEU A 324 -24.41 10.23 15.65
C LEU A 324 -25.67 9.70 14.95
N GLU A 325 -26.84 10.26 15.28
CA GLU A 325 -28.11 9.92 14.65
C GLU A 325 -28.08 10.27 13.15
N GLU A 326 -27.70 11.50 12.81
CA GLU A 326 -27.59 11.98 11.43
C GLU A 326 -26.52 11.20 10.64
N LEU A 327 -25.37 10.89 11.25
CA LEU A 327 -24.34 10.04 10.64
C LEU A 327 -24.87 8.64 10.31
N THR A 328 -25.68 8.07 11.22
CA THR A 328 -26.32 6.76 11.03
C THR A 328 -27.31 6.80 9.86
N GLU A 329 -28.17 7.85 9.78
CA GLU A 329 -29.12 8.02 8.68
C GLU A 329 -28.40 8.19 7.33
N LEU A 330 -27.35 9.02 7.27
CA LEU A 330 -26.54 9.22 6.06
C LEU A 330 -25.86 7.91 5.60
N THR A 331 -25.35 7.13 6.55
CA THR A 331 -24.73 5.83 6.25
C THR A 331 -25.74 4.83 5.68
N LEU A 332 -26.92 4.74 6.27
CA LEU A 332 -28.02 3.90 5.78
C LEU A 332 -28.46 4.33 4.38
N ALA A 333 -28.62 5.64 4.15
CA ALA A 333 -28.99 6.18 2.84
C ALA A 333 -27.94 5.88 1.76
N SER A 334 -26.66 5.86 2.12
CA SER A 334 -25.56 5.57 1.19
C SER A 334 -25.44 4.08 0.82
N ALA A 335 -26.02 3.18 1.61
CA ALA A 335 -25.86 1.72 1.42
C ALA A 335 -26.44 1.23 0.09
N GLY A 336 -27.61 1.73 -0.34
CA GLY A 336 -28.25 1.35 -1.61
C GLY A 336 -27.38 1.70 -2.83
N PRO A 337 -27.05 2.99 -3.02
CA PRO A 337 -26.17 3.42 -4.11
C PRO A 337 -24.80 2.75 -4.11
N LEU A 338 -24.20 2.49 -2.94
CA LEU A 338 -22.92 1.78 -2.86
C LEU A 338 -23.05 0.31 -3.31
N LYS A 339 -24.11 -0.38 -2.90
CA LYS A 339 -24.39 -1.75 -3.39
C LYS A 339 -24.52 -1.78 -4.91
N MET A 340 -25.16 -0.77 -5.48
CA MET A 340 -25.28 -0.67 -6.93
C MET A 340 -23.94 -0.40 -7.60
N LEU A 341 -23.11 0.48 -7.06
CA LEU A 341 -21.75 0.73 -7.57
C LEU A 341 -20.92 -0.56 -7.56
N VAL A 342 -20.94 -1.32 -6.46
CA VAL A 342 -20.22 -2.60 -6.35
C VAL A 342 -20.76 -3.62 -7.35
N LYS A 343 -22.09 -3.72 -7.54
CA LYS A 343 -22.72 -4.58 -8.54
C LYS A 343 -22.25 -4.23 -9.95
N LEU A 344 -22.28 -2.94 -10.31
CA LEU A 344 -21.79 -2.46 -11.61
C LEU A 344 -20.31 -2.77 -11.82
N THR A 345 -19.48 -2.61 -10.77
CA THR A 345 -18.05 -2.90 -10.83
C THR A 345 -17.78 -4.38 -11.05
N LYS A 346 -18.53 -5.28 -10.39
CA LYS A 346 -18.42 -6.72 -10.61
C LYS A 346 -18.87 -7.13 -12.01
N ASP A 347 -20.00 -6.60 -12.47
CA ASP A 347 -20.51 -6.88 -13.82
C ASP A 347 -19.55 -6.35 -14.90
N PHE A 348 -18.96 -5.18 -14.67
CA PHE A 348 -17.89 -4.64 -15.51
C PHE A 348 -16.68 -5.56 -15.54
N ALA A 349 -16.17 -5.97 -14.38
CA ALA A 349 -15.02 -6.86 -14.26
C ALA A 349 -15.21 -8.17 -15.01
N GLN A 350 -16.39 -8.78 -14.88
CA GLN A 350 -16.73 -10.02 -15.59
C GLN A 350 -16.77 -9.79 -17.12
N ARG A 351 -17.49 -8.78 -17.60
CA ARG A 351 -17.60 -8.48 -19.04
C ARG A 351 -16.24 -8.11 -19.63
N PHE A 352 -15.43 -7.34 -18.90
CA PHE A 352 -14.09 -6.93 -19.34
C PHE A 352 -13.15 -8.14 -19.43
N SER A 353 -13.19 -9.04 -18.46
CA SER A 353 -12.46 -10.32 -18.49
C SER A 353 -12.88 -11.17 -19.69
N ASP A 354 -14.17 -11.29 -19.97
CA ASP A 354 -14.69 -12.07 -21.11
C ASP A 354 -14.23 -11.46 -22.44
N LYS A 355 -14.29 -10.14 -22.61
CA LYS A 355 -13.78 -9.44 -23.80
C LYS A 355 -12.28 -9.62 -23.98
N LYS A 356 -11.49 -9.57 -22.88
CA LYS A 356 -10.04 -9.86 -22.95
C LYS A 356 -9.78 -11.31 -23.38
N ARG A 357 -10.55 -12.27 -22.86
CA ARG A 357 -10.46 -13.68 -23.28
C ARG A 357 -10.80 -13.88 -24.75
N GLU A 358 -11.87 -13.27 -25.27
CA GLU A 358 -12.25 -13.32 -26.68
C GLU A 358 -11.13 -12.84 -27.60
N LYS A 359 -10.37 -11.80 -27.18
CA LYS A 359 -9.24 -11.25 -27.92
C LYS A 359 -7.90 -11.95 -27.63
N ASN A 360 -7.90 -12.91 -26.72
CA ASN A 360 -6.71 -13.59 -26.18
C ASN A 360 -5.62 -12.62 -25.70
N VAL A 361 -6.05 -11.63 -24.93
CA VAL A 361 -5.17 -10.61 -24.35
C VAL A 361 -5.26 -10.62 -22.84
N LEU A 362 -4.16 -10.22 -22.19
CA LEU A 362 -4.06 -9.99 -20.74
C LEU A 362 -3.51 -8.60 -20.47
N ASP A 363 -3.97 -7.97 -19.39
CA ASP A 363 -3.32 -6.83 -18.78
C ASP A 363 -2.35 -7.26 -17.66
N PHE A 364 -1.72 -6.29 -16.98
CA PHE A 364 -0.77 -6.56 -15.91
C PHE A 364 -1.47 -7.15 -14.67
N SER A 365 -2.66 -6.63 -14.34
CA SER A 365 -3.45 -7.15 -13.21
C SER A 365 -3.89 -8.59 -13.43
N ASP A 366 -4.30 -8.96 -14.66
CA ASP A 366 -4.59 -10.35 -15.00
C ASP A 366 -3.37 -11.26 -14.77
N MET A 367 -2.17 -10.78 -15.15
CA MET A 367 -0.95 -11.57 -14.96
C MET A 367 -0.64 -11.79 -13.47
N GLU A 368 -0.85 -10.81 -12.63
CA GLU A 368 -0.67 -10.95 -11.18
C GLU A 368 -1.67 -11.95 -10.60
N HIS A 369 -2.96 -11.82 -10.93
CA HIS A 369 -4.02 -12.71 -10.42
C HIS A 369 -3.90 -14.14 -10.94
N PHE A 370 -3.56 -14.35 -12.21
CA PHE A 370 -3.32 -15.69 -12.72
C PHE A 370 -2.08 -16.34 -12.12
N ALA A 371 -1.01 -15.57 -11.90
CA ALA A 371 0.14 -16.07 -11.17
C ALA A 371 -0.25 -16.45 -9.73
N LEU A 372 -1.09 -15.65 -9.07
CA LEU A 372 -1.60 -15.94 -7.74
C LEU A 372 -2.46 -17.22 -7.73
N GLU A 373 -3.38 -17.40 -8.69
CA GLU A 373 -4.22 -18.58 -8.84
C GLU A 373 -3.38 -19.87 -9.06
N ILE A 374 -2.28 -19.74 -9.80
CA ILE A 374 -1.32 -20.84 -9.98
C ILE A 374 -0.61 -21.18 -8.67
N LEU A 375 -0.19 -20.18 -7.91
CA LEU A 375 0.65 -20.35 -6.72
C LEU A 375 -0.14 -20.65 -5.45
N LEU A 376 -1.39 -20.24 -5.37
CA LEU A 376 -2.19 -20.34 -4.17
C LEU A 376 -3.50 -21.08 -4.44
N LYS A 377 -3.82 -22.06 -3.58
CA LYS A 377 -5.14 -22.70 -3.56
C LYS A 377 -5.97 -22.11 -2.43
N LYS A 378 -7.16 -21.64 -2.76
CA LYS A 378 -8.12 -21.09 -1.79
C LYS A 378 -9.30 -22.03 -1.65
N GLU A 379 -9.58 -22.45 -0.41
CA GLU A 379 -10.76 -23.25 -0.05
C GLU A 379 -11.48 -22.56 1.11
N GLY A 380 -12.53 -21.79 0.81
CA GLY A 380 -13.16 -20.90 1.77
C GLY A 380 -12.15 -19.82 2.25
N ASP A 381 -11.97 -19.68 3.56
CA ASP A 381 -11.02 -18.73 4.16
C ASP A 381 -9.58 -19.27 4.25
N ILE A 382 -9.36 -20.52 3.87
CA ILE A 382 -8.05 -21.17 3.98
C ILE A 382 -7.29 -21.05 2.67
N CYS A 383 -6.13 -20.40 2.72
CA CYS A 383 -5.21 -20.31 1.61
C CYS A 383 -4.01 -21.22 1.84
N THR A 384 -3.71 -22.07 0.86
CA THR A 384 -2.57 -23.00 0.94
C THR A 384 -1.69 -22.89 -0.31
N PRO A 385 -0.34 -22.92 -0.15
CA PRO A 385 0.57 -22.94 -1.29
C PRO A 385 0.34 -24.16 -2.18
N SER A 386 0.29 -23.91 -3.49
CA SER A 386 0.17 -24.96 -4.50
C SER A 386 1.46 -25.78 -4.64
N GLN A 387 1.43 -26.83 -5.47
CA GLN A 387 2.64 -27.56 -5.84
C GLN A 387 3.63 -26.66 -6.60
N ALA A 388 3.17 -25.78 -7.48
CA ALA A 388 4.02 -24.83 -8.21
C ALA A 388 4.73 -23.86 -7.26
N ALA A 389 4.02 -23.36 -6.23
CA ALA A 389 4.61 -22.50 -5.21
C ALA A 389 5.74 -23.22 -4.44
N ARG A 390 5.53 -24.48 -4.07
CA ARG A 390 6.53 -25.30 -3.39
C ARG A 390 7.77 -25.51 -4.25
N GLU A 391 7.60 -25.88 -5.53
CA GLU A 391 8.70 -26.04 -6.47
C GLU A 391 9.53 -24.76 -6.63
N LEU A 392 8.86 -23.60 -6.77
CA LEU A 392 9.54 -22.33 -6.88
C LEU A 392 10.22 -21.92 -5.56
N SER A 393 9.59 -22.17 -4.41
CA SER A 393 10.20 -21.88 -3.11
C SER A 393 11.45 -22.72 -2.83
N GLU A 394 11.51 -23.95 -3.34
CA GLU A 394 12.72 -24.80 -3.27
C GLU A 394 13.79 -24.37 -4.27
N LYS A 395 13.38 -23.81 -5.41
CA LYS A 395 14.28 -23.30 -6.44
C LYS A 395 15.06 -22.08 -5.95
N TYR A 396 14.42 -21.13 -5.24
CA TYR A 396 15.07 -19.88 -4.89
C TYR A 396 15.65 -19.89 -3.48
N ASP A 397 16.95 -19.67 -3.38
CA ASP A 397 17.67 -19.54 -2.11
C ASP A 397 17.40 -18.17 -1.46
N GLU A 398 17.14 -17.14 -2.26
CA GLU A 398 16.70 -15.83 -1.77
C GLU A 398 15.79 -15.14 -2.81
N VAL A 399 14.78 -14.44 -2.30
CA VAL A 399 13.89 -13.54 -3.06
C VAL A 399 14.24 -12.12 -2.68
N LEU A 400 14.68 -11.32 -3.66
CA LEU A 400 15.15 -9.94 -3.46
C LEU A 400 14.23 -9.00 -4.22
N LEU A 401 13.72 -7.98 -3.54
CA LEU A 401 12.83 -6.97 -4.10
C LEU A 401 13.40 -5.57 -3.89
N ASP A 402 13.55 -4.82 -4.97
CA ASP A 402 13.89 -3.39 -4.97
C ASP A 402 12.59 -2.57 -5.08
N GLU A 403 12.54 -1.40 -4.42
CA GLU A 403 11.40 -0.49 -4.37
C GLU A 403 10.11 -1.14 -3.76
N TYR A 404 10.29 -1.88 -2.65
CA TYR A 404 9.19 -2.59 -1.97
C TYR A 404 8.04 -1.66 -1.55
N GLN A 405 8.29 -0.38 -1.28
CA GLN A 405 7.27 0.59 -0.91
C GLN A 405 6.19 0.80 -2.00
N ASP A 406 6.47 0.45 -3.25
CA ASP A 406 5.56 0.60 -4.38
C ASP A 406 4.72 -0.68 -4.65
N SER A 407 4.94 -1.75 -3.87
CA SER A 407 4.25 -3.02 -4.05
C SER A 407 2.83 -3.02 -3.45
N ASN A 408 1.90 -3.70 -4.12
CA ASN A 408 0.54 -3.94 -3.64
C ASN A 408 0.41 -5.28 -2.88
N LEU A 409 -0.77 -5.55 -2.31
CA LEU A 409 -1.02 -6.76 -1.51
C LEU A 409 -0.94 -8.05 -2.35
N VAL A 410 -1.37 -8.02 -3.63
CA VAL A 410 -1.27 -9.17 -4.55
C VAL A 410 0.19 -9.55 -4.73
N GLN A 411 1.05 -8.57 -5.03
CA GLN A 411 2.48 -8.75 -5.23
C GLN A 411 3.18 -9.26 -3.96
N GLU A 412 2.79 -8.76 -2.79
CA GLU A 412 3.32 -9.24 -1.52
C GLU A 412 3.01 -10.73 -1.29
N ILE A 413 1.76 -11.15 -1.51
CA ILE A 413 1.35 -12.54 -1.37
C ILE A 413 2.03 -13.43 -2.42
N LEU A 414 2.20 -12.96 -3.65
CA LEU A 414 2.97 -13.67 -4.68
C LEU A 414 4.40 -13.93 -4.21
N MET A 415 5.10 -12.91 -3.68
CA MET A 415 6.46 -13.06 -3.17
C MET A 415 6.57 -14.02 -1.99
N GLN A 416 5.61 -13.96 -1.06
CA GLN A 416 5.56 -14.90 0.06
C GLN A 416 5.46 -16.34 -0.44
N ASN A 417 4.60 -16.61 -1.44
CA ASN A 417 4.35 -17.95 -1.96
C ASN A 417 5.46 -18.53 -2.86
N VAL A 418 6.39 -17.71 -3.33
CA VAL A 418 7.59 -18.20 -4.06
C VAL A 418 8.86 -18.16 -3.22
N SER A 419 8.75 -17.71 -1.99
CA SER A 419 9.85 -17.64 -1.04
C SER A 419 9.90 -18.85 -0.11
N GLY A 420 10.93 -18.89 0.75
CA GLY A 420 11.04 -19.87 1.82
C GLY A 420 9.93 -19.82 2.87
N TRP A 421 9.07 -18.80 2.87
CA TRP A 421 7.90 -18.72 3.75
C TRP A 421 7.03 -19.98 3.67
N VAL A 422 6.89 -20.56 2.47
CA VAL A 422 6.16 -21.81 2.22
C VAL A 422 6.69 -22.99 3.04
N ASN A 423 7.98 -22.97 3.40
CA ASN A 423 8.71 -24.05 4.09
C ASN A 423 9.36 -23.58 5.41
N ASP A 424 8.82 -22.55 6.05
CA ASP A 424 9.33 -21.92 7.27
C ASP A 424 10.79 -21.43 7.18
N ARG A 425 11.29 -21.21 5.96
CA ARG A 425 12.60 -20.57 5.74
C ARG A 425 12.46 -19.07 5.65
N LYS A 426 13.48 -18.37 6.11
CA LYS A 426 13.53 -16.89 6.09
C LYS A 426 14.53 -16.46 5.03
N ASN A 427 14.04 -16.07 3.84
CA ASN A 427 14.87 -15.74 2.69
C ASN A 427 14.34 -14.60 1.83
N ILE A 428 13.56 -13.70 2.41
CA ILE A 428 13.05 -12.50 1.69
C ILE A 428 13.93 -11.31 2.07
N PHE A 429 14.36 -10.57 1.06
CA PHE A 429 15.11 -9.33 1.20
C PHE A 429 14.39 -8.21 0.44
N MET A 430 13.95 -7.19 1.16
CA MET A 430 13.15 -6.08 0.64
C MET A 430 13.86 -4.77 0.89
N VAL A 431 13.86 -3.88 -0.10
CA VAL A 431 14.43 -2.54 -0.05
C VAL A 431 13.38 -1.54 -0.47
N GLY A 432 13.13 -0.52 0.41
CA GLY A 432 12.11 0.51 0.16
C GLY A 432 12.41 1.83 0.85
#